data_40c1e942b26bef0ecf48e1c3be6a4287
#
_entry.id   40c1e942b26bef0ecf48e1c3be6a4287
#
_cell.length_a   1.000
_cell.length_b   1.000
_cell.length_c   1.000
_cell.angle_alpha   90.00
_cell.angle_beta   90.00
_cell.angle_gamma   90.00
#
_symmetry.space_group_name_H-M   'P 1'
#
loop_
_entity.id
_entity.type
_entity.pdbx_description
1 polymer ?
#
loop_
_entity_poly.entity_id
_entity_poly.type
_entity_poly.pdbx_seq_one_letter_code
_entity_poly.pdbx_strand_id
1 'polypeptide(L)'
;MKGLLLKEFYLIRKSLLIMFLTFVALGATLSALITSWALIPLGAIMFETMVTTTINTDRNSGWHKVSGVLPVSRKCVIQSKYMLYLILGAIGIILGVVACVVISNIYSEWNYNSFLLFFSLSFTMALISGSITLPCSFIFSEDKSMIGQMIAYPASAFIFAGLVFPAENKTLMFVIAIFISIVCYGASCIFSNIYISRKDIA
;
A
#
# COMPACT_ATOMS: atom_id res chain seq x y z
N MET A 1 7.60 -8.30 18.02
CA MET A 1 6.87 -8.06 16.77
C MET A 1 5.36 -8.25 16.91
N LYS A 2 4.86 -9.39 17.41
CA LYS A 2 3.39 -9.64 17.54
C LYS A 2 2.65 -8.54 18.30
N GLY A 3 3.17 -8.07 19.43
CA GLY A 3 2.54 -7.02 20.25
C GLY A 3 2.47 -5.65 19.53
N LEU A 4 3.49 -5.30 18.72
CA LEU A 4 3.47 -4.08 17.92
C LEU A 4 2.42 -4.13 16.82
N LEU A 5 2.32 -5.25 16.09
CA LEU A 5 1.27 -5.45 15.08
C LEU A 5 -0.13 -5.42 15.71
N LEU A 6 -0.29 -6.01 16.89
CA LEU A 6 -1.56 -5.98 17.60
C LEU A 6 -1.96 -4.55 18.01
N LYS A 7 -1.01 -3.75 18.52
CA LYS A 7 -1.21 -2.32 18.83
C LYS A 7 -1.68 -1.57 17.59
N GLU A 8 -0.99 -1.75 16.46
CA GLU A 8 -1.34 -1.12 15.19
C GLU A 8 -2.76 -1.50 14.74
N PHE A 9 -3.09 -2.78 14.82
CA PHE A 9 -4.42 -3.26 14.46
C PHE A 9 -5.53 -2.64 15.34
N TYR A 10 -5.32 -2.53 16.65
CA TYR A 10 -6.27 -1.86 17.54
C TYR A 10 -6.42 -0.37 17.21
N LEU A 11 -5.32 0.29 16.83
CA LEU A 11 -5.33 1.71 16.45
C LEU A 11 -6.21 1.96 15.23
N ILE A 12 -6.14 1.09 14.21
CA ILE A 12 -6.84 1.27 12.93
C ILE A 12 -8.21 0.59 12.86
N ARG A 13 -8.59 -0.22 13.85
CA ARG A 13 -9.82 -1.03 13.80
C ARG A 13 -11.08 -0.22 13.46
N LYS A 14 -11.25 0.95 14.07
CA LYS A 14 -12.39 1.82 13.78
C LYS A 14 -12.30 2.44 12.38
N SER A 15 -11.11 2.86 11.99
CA SER A 15 -10.84 3.45 10.68
C SER A 15 -10.97 2.44 9.56
N LEU A 16 -10.62 1.16 9.78
CA LEU A 16 -10.81 0.07 8.81
C LEU A 16 -12.28 -0.13 8.44
N LEU A 17 -13.17 -0.05 9.43
CA LEU A 17 -14.61 -0.19 9.17
C LEU A 17 -15.13 0.96 8.30
N ILE A 18 -14.73 2.19 8.61
CA ILE A 18 -15.11 3.37 7.82
C ILE A 18 -14.55 3.24 6.40
N MET A 19 -13.29 2.83 6.27
CA MET A 19 -12.63 2.62 4.98
C MET A 19 -13.31 1.53 4.14
N PHE A 20 -13.74 0.45 4.77
CA PHE A 20 -14.51 -0.59 4.10
C PHE A 20 -15.86 -0.06 3.59
N LEU A 21 -16.58 0.70 4.41
CA LEU A 21 -17.84 1.32 4.00
C LEU A 21 -17.66 2.32 2.85
N THR A 22 -16.61 3.16 2.92
CA THR A 22 -16.29 4.09 1.83
C THR A 22 -15.86 3.36 0.57
N PHE A 23 -15.10 2.26 0.68
CA PHE A 23 -14.74 1.43 -0.47
C PHE A 23 -15.97 0.83 -1.16
N VAL A 24 -16.93 0.31 -0.40
CA VAL A 24 -18.18 -0.24 -0.95
C VAL A 24 -19.00 0.86 -1.64
N ALA A 25 -19.15 2.03 -1.01
CA ALA A 25 -19.87 3.15 -1.58
C ALA A 25 -19.24 3.67 -2.88
N LEU A 26 -17.92 3.89 -2.88
CA LEU A 26 -17.16 4.30 -4.07
C LEU A 26 -17.16 3.21 -5.14
N GLY A 27 -17.04 1.94 -4.74
CA GLY A 27 -17.08 0.81 -5.66
C GLY A 27 -18.39 0.72 -6.43
N ALA A 28 -19.52 0.93 -5.73
CA ALA A 28 -20.83 0.93 -6.37
C ALA A 28 -21.01 2.08 -7.38
N THR A 29 -20.51 3.28 -7.05
CA THR A 29 -20.60 4.44 -7.97
C THR A 29 -19.63 4.33 -9.13
N LEU A 30 -18.40 3.93 -8.91
CA LEU A 30 -17.37 3.82 -9.95
C LEU A 30 -17.63 2.68 -10.93
N SER A 31 -18.23 1.58 -10.47
CA SER A 31 -18.58 0.45 -11.36
C SER A 31 -19.64 0.83 -12.39
N ALA A 32 -20.47 1.84 -12.11
CA ALA A 32 -21.45 2.36 -13.05
C ALA A 32 -20.86 3.34 -14.08
N LEU A 33 -19.70 3.96 -13.77
CA LEU A 33 -19.08 5.01 -14.58
C LEU A 33 -17.83 4.53 -15.33
N ILE A 34 -17.09 3.59 -14.73
CA ILE A 34 -15.80 3.11 -15.21
C ILE A 34 -15.85 1.58 -15.22
N THR A 35 -14.83 0.95 -15.79
CA THR A 35 -14.71 -0.50 -15.78
C THR A 35 -14.58 -1.07 -14.36
N SER A 36 -15.27 -2.19 -14.08
CA SER A 36 -15.23 -2.90 -12.78
C SER A 36 -13.80 -3.30 -12.35
N TRP A 37 -12.88 -3.47 -13.29
CA TRP A 37 -11.48 -3.84 -13.04
C TRP A 37 -10.69 -2.80 -12.25
N ALA A 38 -11.06 -1.52 -12.32
CA ALA A 38 -10.41 -0.43 -11.59
C ALA A 38 -10.57 -0.53 -10.06
N LEU A 39 -11.49 -1.38 -9.57
CA LEU A 39 -11.69 -1.60 -8.14
C LEU A 39 -10.51 -2.30 -7.47
N ILE A 40 -9.72 -3.08 -8.23
CA ILE A 40 -8.58 -3.81 -7.67
C ILE A 40 -7.49 -2.84 -7.19
N PRO A 41 -6.94 -1.92 -8.04
CA PRO A 41 -5.97 -0.94 -7.57
C PRO A 41 -6.56 0.07 -6.57
N LEU A 42 -7.83 0.43 -6.71
CA LEU A 42 -8.49 1.32 -5.77
C LEU A 42 -8.50 0.74 -4.35
N GLY A 43 -8.86 -0.55 -4.22
CA GLY A 43 -8.83 -1.25 -2.94
C GLY A 43 -7.43 -1.25 -2.32
N ALA A 44 -6.39 -1.58 -3.10
CA ALA A 44 -5.02 -1.54 -2.63
C ALA A 44 -4.65 -0.16 -2.07
N ILE A 45 -4.81 0.90 -2.87
CA ILE A 45 -4.45 2.27 -2.49
C ILE A 45 -5.17 2.72 -1.22
N MET A 46 -6.50 2.49 -1.13
CA MET A 46 -7.28 2.91 0.02
C MET A 46 -6.80 2.27 1.33
N PHE A 47 -6.54 0.96 1.34
CA PHE A 47 -6.11 0.30 2.57
C PHE A 47 -4.65 0.58 2.93
N GLU A 48 -3.77 0.81 1.95
CA GLU A 48 -2.38 1.16 2.18
C GLU A 48 -2.20 2.54 2.82
N THR A 49 -3.02 3.52 2.45
CA THR A 49 -2.97 4.86 3.04
C THR A 49 -3.22 4.86 4.55
N MET A 50 -3.89 3.83 5.08
CA MET A 50 -4.07 3.65 6.52
C MET A 50 -2.75 3.53 7.28
N VAL A 51 -1.71 2.95 6.67
CA VAL A 51 -0.43 2.78 7.36
C VAL A 51 0.26 4.12 7.61
N THR A 52 0.19 5.03 6.65
CA THR A 52 0.77 6.36 6.81
C THR A 52 0.01 7.17 7.86
N THR A 53 -1.32 6.99 7.96
CA THR A 53 -2.09 7.59 9.05
C THR A 53 -1.66 7.05 10.42
N THR A 54 -1.32 5.76 10.55
CA THR A 54 -0.79 5.23 11.82
C THR A 54 0.58 5.81 12.17
N ILE A 55 1.45 6.04 11.19
CA ILE A 55 2.77 6.66 11.42
C ILE A 55 2.58 8.11 11.90
N ASN A 56 1.68 8.87 11.28
CA ASN A 56 1.38 10.23 11.67
C ASN A 56 0.74 10.30 13.07
N THR A 57 -0.19 9.38 13.38
CA THR A 57 -0.80 9.27 14.71
C THR A 57 0.25 8.94 15.78
N ASP A 58 1.18 8.02 15.51
CA ASP A 58 2.27 7.69 16.42
C ASP A 58 3.18 8.90 16.65
N ARG A 59 3.42 9.71 15.62
CA ARG A 59 4.20 10.96 15.72
C ARG A 59 3.48 11.99 16.60
N ASN A 60 2.20 12.23 16.31
CA ASN A 60 1.42 13.25 17.01
C ASN A 60 1.12 12.89 18.47
N SER A 61 1.00 11.59 18.76
CA SER A 61 0.81 11.09 20.15
C SER A 61 2.09 11.05 20.97
N GLY A 62 3.26 11.38 20.39
CA GLY A 62 4.54 11.28 21.09
C GLY A 62 5.00 9.86 21.37
N TRP A 63 4.44 8.87 20.68
CA TRP A 63 4.79 7.44 20.81
C TRP A 63 6.30 7.19 20.70
N HIS A 64 7.02 7.99 19.91
CA HIS A 64 8.47 7.88 19.77
C HIS A 64 9.22 8.06 21.11
N LYS A 65 8.74 8.96 21.99
CA LYS A 65 9.32 9.16 23.33
C LYS A 65 9.07 7.95 24.23
N VAL A 66 7.86 7.38 24.15
CA VAL A 66 7.47 6.22 24.95
C VAL A 66 8.18 4.95 24.46
N SER A 67 8.33 4.78 23.15
CA SER A 67 9.01 3.63 22.55
C SER A 67 10.51 3.59 22.89
N GLY A 68 11.12 4.74 23.20
CA GLY A 68 12.50 4.81 23.66
C GLY A 68 12.74 4.24 25.06
N VAL A 69 11.71 4.20 25.91
CA VAL A 69 11.76 3.63 27.26
C VAL A 69 11.43 2.14 27.26
N LEU A 70 10.73 1.65 26.23
CA LEU A 70 10.37 0.24 26.11
C LEU A 70 11.56 -0.58 25.58
N PRO A 71 11.71 -1.86 26.00
CA PRO A 71 12.76 -2.75 25.51
C PRO A 71 12.46 -3.27 24.10
N VAL A 72 12.16 -2.34 23.18
CA VAL A 72 11.83 -2.64 21.78
C VAL A 72 12.85 -1.96 20.87
N SER A 73 13.53 -2.73 20.02
CA SER A 73 14.46 -2.15 19.06
C SER A 73 13.74 -1.32 18.00
N ARG A 74 14.30 -0.18 17.62
CA ARG A 74 13.77 0.70 16.56
C ARG A 74 13.56 -0.06 15.24
N LYS A 75 14.43 -1.01 14.94
CA LYS A 75 14.30 -1.90 13.77
C LYS A 75 12.98 -2.67 13.77
N CYS A 76 12.58 -3.20 14.95
CA CYS A 76 11.30 -3.91 15.08
C CYS A 76 10.08 -2.99 14.83
N VAL A 77 10.17 -1.72 15.23
CA VAL A 77 9.09 -0.74 14.98
C VAL A 77 8.96 -0.46 13.47
N ILE A 78 10.06 -0.23 12.77
CA ILE A 78 10.07 0.00 11.32
C ILE A 78 9.53 -1.24 10.59
N GLN A 79 10.07 -2.41 10.91
CA GLN A 79 9.64 -3.66 10.29
C GLN A 79 8.15 -3.95 10.52
N SER A 80 7.60 -3.60 11.69
CA SER A 80 6.17 -3.78 11.96
C SER A 80 5.30 -2.92 11.04
N LYS A 81 5.72 -1.69 10.70
CA LYS A 81 5.01 -0.82 9.76
C LYS A 81 5.09 -1.35 8.32
N TYR A 82 6.25 -1.84 7.89
CA TYR A 82 6.38 -2.50 6.59
C TYR A 82 5.51 -3.75 6.48
N MET A 83 5.49 -4.59 7.50
CA MET A 83 4.59 -5.77 7.54
C MET A 83 3.12 -5.37 7.54
N LEU A 84 2.74 -4.35 8.32
CA LEU A 84 1.38 -3.83 8.33
C LEU A 84 0.96 -3.35 6.93
N TYR A 85 1.85 -2.67 6.22
CA TYR A 85 1.61 -2.18 4.86
C TYR A 85 1.32 -3.33 3.90
N LEU A 86 2.11 -4.40 3.93
CA LEU A 86 1.87 -5.60 3.12
C LEU A 86 0.54 -6.28 3.47
N ILE A 87 0.22 -6.39 4.75
CA ILE A 87 -1.04 -7.02 5.19
C ILE A 87 -2.24 -6.21 4.71
N LEU A 88 -2.23 -4.89 4.90
CA LEU A 88 -3.33 -4.02 4.48
C LEU A 88 -3.45 -3.93 2.95
N GLY A 89 -2.33 -3.85 2.24
CA GLY A 89 -2.31 -3.92 0.78
C GLY A 89 -2.90 -5.22 0.25
N ALA A 90 -2.51 -6.36 0.83
CA ALA A 90 -3.07 -7.66 0.47
C ALA A 90 -4.59 -7.73 0.73
N ILE A 91 -5.05 -7.24 1.89
CA ILE A 91 -6.48 -7.16 2.20
C ILE A 91 -7.20 -6.27 1.17
N GLY A 92 -6.64 -5.11 0.83
CA GLY A 92 -7.18 -4.20 -0.16
C GLY A 92 -7.31 -4.83 -1.55
N ILE A 93 -6.27 -5.54 -2.01
CA ILE A 93 -6.28 -6.28 -3.29
C ILE A 93 -7.35 -7.39 -3.26
N ILE A 94 -7.44 -8.18 -2.19
CA ILE A 94 -8.44 -9.25 -2.07
C ILE A 94 -9.85 -8.67 -2.12
N LEU A 95 -10.13 -7.61 -1.38
CA LEU A 95 -11.43 -6.94 -1.40
C LEU A 95 -11.74 -6.36 -2.78
N GLY A 96 -10.75 -5.75 -3.44
CA GLY A 96 -10.88 -5.25 -4.80
C GLY A 96 -11.21 -6.35 -5.82
N VAL A 97 -10.54 -7.50 -5.71
CA VAL A 97 -10.81 -8.68 -6.56
C VAL A 97 -12.22 -9.21 -6.30
N VAL A 98 -12.62 -9.38 -5.05
CA VAL A 98 -13.97 -9.86 -4.71
C VAL A 98 -15.05 -8.92 -5.26
N ALA A 99 -14.89 -7.62 -5.05
CA ALA A 99 -15.82 -6.62 -5.59
C ALA A 99 -15.86 -6.66 -7.12
N CYS A 100 -14.71 -6.74 -7.78
CA CYS A 100 -14.59 -6.84 -9.22
C CYS A 100 -15.30 -8.09 -9.77
N VAL A 101 -15.09 -9.27 -9.16
CA VAL A 101 -15.74 -10.52 -9.57
C VAL A 101 -17.25 -10.44 -9.41
N VAL A 102 -17.74 -9.91 -8.30
CA VAL A 102 -19.19 -9.76 -8.08
C VAL A 102 -19.81 -8.85 -9.13
N ILE A 103 -19.20 -7.72 -9.42
CA ILE A 103 -19.72 -6.73 -10.37
C ILE A 103 -19.63 -7.24 -11.81
N SER A 104 -18.49 -7.84 -12.19
CA SER A 104 -18.33 -8.38 -13.55
C SER A 104 -19.28 -9.53 -13.85
N ASN A 105 -19.69 -10.32 -12.85
CA ASN A 105 -20.74 -11.34 -13.02
C ASN A 105 -22.13 -10.72 -13.25
N ILE A 106 -22.43 -9.58 -12.59
CA ILE A 106 -23.71 -8.89 -12.78
C ILE A 106 -23.81 -8.31 -14.20
N TYR A 107 -22.71 -7.72 -14.70
CA TYR A 107 -22.69 -7.09 -16.03
C TYR A 107 -22.26 -8.05 -17.15
N SER A 108 -21.93 -9.30 -16.85
CA SER A 108 -21.44 -10.31 -17.83
C SER A 108 -20.21 -9.87 -18.64
N GLU A 109 -19.35 -9.02 -18.06
CA GLU A 109 -18.18 -8.43 -18.71
C GLU A 109 -16.86 -9.11 -18.28
N TRP A 110 -16.84 -10.44 -18.20
CA TRP A 110 -15.63 -11.14 -17.78
C TRP A 110 -14.57 -11.16 -18.89
N ASN A 111 -13.38 -10.58 -18.62
CA ASN A 111 -12.23 -10.60 -19.50
C ASN A 111 -10.95 -10.96 -18.72
N TYR A 112 -10.41 -12.13 -18.95
CA TYR A 112 -9.23 -12.66 -18.27
C TYR A 112 -7.98 -11.80 -18.45
N ASN A 113 -7.77 -11.23 -19.65
CA ASN A 113 -6.60 -10.39 -19.93
C ASN A 113 -6.67 -9.08 -19.14
N SER A 114 -7.85 -8.48 -19.03
CA SER A 114 -8.06 -7.29 -18.21
C SER A 114 -7.86 -7.57 -16.72
N PHE A 115 -8.35 -8.72 -16.24
CA PHE A 115 -8.11 -9.14 -14.86
C PHE A 115 -6.62 -9.25 -14.54
N LEU A 116 -5.84 -9.96 -15.37
CA LEU A 116 -4.39 -10.10 -15.16
C LEU A 116 -3.67 -8.75 -15.18
N LEU A 117 -4.05 -7.86 -16.10
CA LEU A 117 -3.47 -6.53 -16.20
C LEU A 117 -3.72 -5.71 -14.92
N PHE A 118 -4.96 -5.60 -14.47
CA PHE A 118 -5.30 -4.80 -13.31
C PHE A 118 -4.82 -5.43 -11.99
N PHE A 119 -4.76 -6.76 -11.90
CA PHE A 119 -4.20 -7.46 -10.77
C PHE A 119 -2.67 -7.21 -10.66
N SER A 120 -1.93 -7.38 -11.76
CA SER A 120 -0.49 -7.11 -11.78
C SER A 120 -0.17 -5.62 -11.55
N LEU A 121 -0.97 -4.71 -12.10
CA LEU A 121 -0.89 -3.28 -11.85
C LEU A 121 -1.05 -2.98 -10.36
N SER A 122 -2.10 -3.52 -9.72
CA SER A 122 -2.37 -3.28 -8.30
C SER A 122 -1.23 -3.76 -7.42
N PHE A 123 -0.72 -4.95 -7.67
CA PHE A 123 0.38 -5.53 -6.90
C PHE A 123 1.68 -4.71 -7.07
N THR A 124 1.99 -4.32 -8.29
CA THR A 124 3.18 -3.50 -8.59
C THR A 124 3.05 -2.11 -7.99
N MET A 125 1.88 -1.46 -8.13
CA MET A 125 1.60 -0.16 -7.51
C MET A 125 1.73 -0.22 -6.00
N ALA A 126 1.15 -1.23 -5.35
CA ALA A 126 1.23 -1.43 -3.91
C ALA A 126 2.68 -1.47 -3.41
N LEU A 127 3.53 -2.26 -4.03
CA LEU A 127 4.91 -2.41 -3.59
C LEU A 127 5.80 -1.20 -3.93
N ILE A 128 5.67 -0.63 -5.13
CA ILE A 128 6.48 0.53 -5.53
C ILE A 128 6.04 1.76 -4.73
N SER A 129 4.74 2.02 -4.60
CA SER A 129 4.27 3.15 -3.77
C SER A 129 4.72 3.01 -2.32
N GLY A 130 4.63 1.80 -1.74
CA GLY A 130 5.13 1.51 -0.40
C GLY A 130 6.64 1.74 -0.24
N SER A 131 7.42 1.43 -1.28
CA SER A 131 8.87 1.66 -1.26
C SER A 131 9.24 3.15 -1.18
N ILE A 132 8.37 4.04 -1.61
CA ILE A 132 8.55 5.49 -1.59
C ILE A 132 7.86 6.11 -0.35
N THR A 133 6.61 5.75 -0.12
CA THR A 133 5.77 6.38 0.92
C THR A 133 6.26 6.08 2.33
N LEU A 134 6.69 4.85 2.62
CA LEU A 134 7.14 4.49 3.96
C LEU A 134 8.40 5.24 4.40
N PRO A 135 9.51 5.26 3.62
CA PRO A 135 10.67 6.09 3.98
C PRO A 135 10.33 7.56 4.11
N CYS A 136 9.51 8.09 3.18
CA CYS A 136 9.07 9.49 3.24
C CYS A 136 8.32 9.79 4.54
N SER A 137 7.43 8.90 4.97
CA SER A 137 6.64 9.07 6.19
C SER A 137 7.50 9.03 7.46
N PHE A 138 8.61 8.30 7.45
CA PHE A 138 9.53 8.26 8.57
C PHE A 138 10.49 9.47 8.63
N ILE A 139 10.92 9.96 7.46
CA ILE A 139 11.96 10.99 7.36
C ILE A 139 11.38 12.40 7.44
N PHE A 140 10.25 12.63 6.78
CA PHE A 140 9.65 13.96 6.61
C PHE A 140 8.50 14.20 7.58
N SER A 141 8.16 15.50 7.76
CA SER A 141 6.95 15.92 8.46
C SER A 141 5.67 15.47 7.75
N GLU A 142 4.54 15.53 8.43
CA GLU A 142 3.24 15.07 7.93
C GLU A 142 2.91 15.66 6.55
N ASP A 143 3.03 16.98 6.38
CA ASP A 143 2.74 17.68 5.12
C ASP A 143 3.62 17.17 3.95
N LYS A 144 4.91 17.04 4.19
CA LYS A 144 5.85 16.54 3.16
C LYS A 144 5.66 15.06 2.85
N SER A 145 5.24 14.28 3.85
CA SER A 145 4.89 12.88 3.67
C SER A 145 3.66 12.70 2.78
N MET A 146 2.64 13.57 2.94
CA MET A 146 1.47 13.59 2.06
C MET A 146 1.84 13.89 0.61
N ILE A 147 2.74 14.84 0.38
CA ILE A 147 3.25 15.13 -0.98
C ILE A 147 3.97 13.90 -1.54
N GLY A 148 4.78 13.22 -0.73
CA GLY A 148 5.44 11.98 -1.12
C GLY A 148 4.46 10.89 -1.56
N GLN A 149 3.32 10.76 -0.86
CA GLN A 149 2.25 9.84 -1.26
C GLN A 149 1.58 10.23 -2.58
N MET A 150 1.24 11.52 -2.74
CA MET A 150 0.61 12.01 -3.97
C MET A 150 1.46 11.78 -5.21
N ILE A 151 2.78 11.77 -5.08
CA ILE A 151 3.72 11.51 -6.16
C ILE A 151 3.94 10.00 -6.36
N ALA A 152 3.98 9.22 -5.27
CA ALA A 152 4.32 7.81 -5.32
C ALA A 152 3.32 6.96 -6.12
N TYR A 153 2.01 7.22 -5.98
CA TYR A 153 0.99 6.45 -6.70
C TYR A 153 1.01 6.69 -8.22
N PRO A 154 0.99 7.93 -8.73
CA PRO A 154 1.14 8.15 -10.17
C PRO A 154 2.48 7.64 -10.70
N ALA A 155 3.58 7.86 -9.98
CA ALA A 155 4.90 7.38 -10.40
C ALA A 155 4.93 5.85 -10.53
N SER A 156 4.34 5.11 -9.61
CA SER A 156 4.26 3.65 -9.68
C SER A 156 3.42 3.17 -10.88
N ALA A 157 2.33 3.87 -11.20
CA ALA A 157 1.51 3.59 -12.38
C ALA A 157 2.28 3.86 -13.69
N PHE A 158 3.03 4.96 -13.76
CA PHE A 158 3.88 5.27 -14.92
C PHE A 158 5.00 4.25 -15.10
N ILE A 159 5.65 3.81 -14.03
CA ILE A 159 6.68 2.76 -14.08
C ILE A 159 6.08 1.45 -14.63
N PHE A 160 4.92 1.05 -14.12
CA PHE A 160 4.24 -0.14 -14.63
C PHE A 160 3.87 -0.01 -16.10
N ALA A 161 3.29 1.13 -16.50
CA ALA A 161 2.91 1.41 -17.87
C ALA A 161 4.14 1.36 -18.81
N GLY A 162 5.25 2.00 -18.42
CA GLY A 162 6.49 2.01 -19.18
C GLY A 162 7.12 0.62 -19.36
N LEU A 163 6.90 -0.30 -18.41
CA LEU A 163 7.39 -1.67 -18.51
C LEU A 163 6.49 -2.54 -19.41
N VAL A 164 5.16 -2.38 -19.29
CA VAL A 164 4.19 -3.32 -19.88
C VAL A 164 3.78 -2.92 -21.29
N PHE A 165 3.57 -1.61 -21.56
CA PHE A 165 3.04 -1.18 -22.87
C PHE A 165 3.95 -1.41 -24.07
N PRO A 166 5.28 -1.21 -23.98
CA PRO A 166 6.18 -1.41 -25.12
C PRO A 166 6.49 -2.88 -25.41
N ALA A 167 6.04 -3.81 -24.56
CA ALA A 167 6.44 -5.21 -24.64
C ALA A 167 5.50 -6.05 -25.51
N GLU A 168 6.07 -6.89 -26.35
CA GLU A 168 5.33 -7.86 -27.16
C GLU A 168 4.66 -8.94 -26.29
N ASN A 169 5.38 -9.47 -25.28
CA ASN A 169 4.90 -10.52 -24.36
C ASN A 169 4.42 -9.93 -23.04
N LYS A 170 3.16 -9.50 -22.98
CA LYS A 170 2.56 -8.84 -21.80
C LYS A 170 2.63 -9.68 -20.52
N THR A 171 2.37 -11.01 -20.62
CA THR A 171 2.37 -11.90 -19.46
C THR A 171 3.75 -12.00 -18.80
N LEU A 172 4.81 -12.07 -19.61
CA LEU A 172 6.18 -12.11 -19.09
C LEU A 172 6.53 -10.81 -18.41
N MET A 173 6.10 -9.67 -18.94
CA MET A 173 6.36 -8.36 -18.36
C MET A 173 5.58 -8.12 -17.06
N PHE A 174 4.41 -8.72 -16.89
CA PHE A 174 3.71 -8.70 -15.60
C PHE A 174 4.55 -9.36 -14.50
N VAL A 175 5.14 -10.52 -14.80
CA VAL A 175 5.99 -11.24 -13.84
C VAL A 175 7.25 -10.41 -13.51
N ILE A 176 7.89 -9.82 -14.52
CA ILE A 176 9.07 -8.98 -14.33
C ILE A 176 8.73 -7.74 -13.49
N ALA A 177 7.60 -7.08 -13.76
CA ALA A 177 7.16 -5.91 -13.00
C ALA A 177 6.91 -6.24 -11.52
N ILE A 178 6.29 -7.38 -11.23
CA ILE A 178 6.11 -7.87 -9.87
C ILE A 178 7.46 -8.17 -9.20
N PHE A 179 8.38 -8.82 -9.89
CA PHE A 179 9.70 -9.14 -9.34
C PHE A 179 10.49 -7.86 -9.01
N ILE A 180 10.53 -6.89 -9.93
CA ILE A 180 11.18 -5.58 -9.70
C ILE A 180 10.56 -4.88 -8.49
N SER A 181 9.23 -4.88 -8.36
CA SER A 181 8.55 -4.23 -7.25
C SER A 181 8.87 -4.86 -5.90
N ILE A 182 9.00 -6.19 -5.83
CA ILE A 182 9.43 -6.90 -4.61
C ILE A 182 10.86 -6.50 -4.22
N VAL A 183 11.78 -6.44 -5.19
CA VAL A 183 13.17 -6.04 -4.95
C VAL A 183 13.24 -4.58 -4.46
N CYS A 184 12.50 -3.66 -5.10
CA CYS A 184 12.42 -2.26 -4.68
C CYS A 184 11.88 -2.12 -3.25
N TYR A 185 10.83 -2.86 -2.91
CA TYR A 185 10.24 -2.84 -1.57
C TYR A 185 11.22 -3.36 -0.51
N GLY A 186 11.91 -4.47 -0.78
CA GLY A 186 12.95 -5.03 0.08
C GLY A 186 14.12 -4.05 0.29
N ALA A 187 14.61 -3.45 -0.78
CA ALA A 187 15.67 -2.44 -0.73
C ALA A 187 15.24 -1.21 0.11
N SER A 188 14.01 -0.74 -0.05
CA SER A 188 13.45 0.35 0.75
C SER A 188 13.39 0.01 2.23
N CYS A 189 12.99 -1.23 2.58
CA CYS A 189 12.97 -1.69 3.96
C CYS A 189 14.38 -1.69 4.59
N ILE A 190 15.39 -2.16 3.86
CA ILE A 190 16.78 -2.16 4.29
C ILE A 190 17.27 -0.72 4.47
N PHE A 191 17.02 0.15 3.49
CA PHE A 191 17.40 1.57 3.55
C PHE A 191 16.80 2.26 4.78
N SER A 192 15.49 2.10 5.01
CA SER A 192 14.81 2.68 6.17
C SER A 192 15.39 2.18 7.49
N ASN A 193 15.70 0.88 7.59
CA ASN A 193 16.32 0.32 8.78
C ASN A 193 17.71 0.89 9.05
N ILE A 194 18.56 1.10 8.03
CA ILE A 194 19.91 1.64 8.18
C ILE A 194 19.85 3.13 8.49
N TYR A 195 19.07 3.90 7.75
CA TYR A 195 19.02 5.35 7.87
C TYR A 195 18.42 5.80 9.21
N ILE A 196 17.28 5.22 9.59
CA ILE A 196 16.53 5.65 10.78
C ILE A 196 17.19 5.13 12.07
N SER A 197 17.82 3.92 12.03
CA SER A 197 18.52 3.41 13.19
C SER A 197 19.79 4.21 13.55
N ARG A 198 20.37 4.94 12.59
CA ARG A 198 21.57 5.78 12.79
C ARG A 198 21.22 7.21 13.21
N LYS A 199 20.00 7.67 12.94
CA LYS A 199 19.59 9.02 13.31
C LYS A 199 19.19 9.00 14.78
N ASP A 200 20.07 9.51 15.64
CA ASP A 200 19.68 9.83 17.01
C ASP A 200 18.57 10.86 16.93
N ILE A 201 17.40 10.46 17.40
CA ILE A 201 16.24 11.36 17.45
C ILE A 201 16.51 12.28 18.65
N ALA A 202 17.08 13.47 18.35
CA ALA A 202 17.15 14.56 19.29
C ALA A 202 15.73 15.04 19.64
#